data_c75dee8187890e9df5ffa745fd598952
#
_entry.id   c75dee8187890e9df5ffa745fd598952
#
_cell.length_a   1.000
_cell.length_b   1.000
_cell.length_c   1.000
_cell.angle_alpha   90.00
_cell.angle_beta   90.00
_cell.angle_gamma   90.00
#
_symmetry.space_group_name_H-M   'P 1'
#
loop_
_entity.id
_entity.type
_entity.pdbx_description
1 polymer ?
#
loop_
_entity_poly.entity_id
_entity_poly.type
_entity_poly.pdbx_seq_one_letter_code
_entity_poly.pdbx_strand_id
1 'polypeptide(L)' 'MKLISCDQSLSSCALTYWIDGVPVDKEIISTVRAETKNKKKNSVVFSRVTNQIAYVSDQIVNHINDFEAEKFIIT' A
#
# COMPACT_ATOMS: atom_id res chain seq x y z
N MET A 1 -1.33 -19.05 -9.27
CA MET A 1 -0.71 -18.46 -8.06
C MET A 1 -1.15 -17.02 -7.90
N LYS A 2 -1.60 -16.67 -6.71
CA LYS A 2 -1.97 -15.29 -6.37
C LYS A 2 -0.77 -14.54 -5.82
N LEU A 3 -0.49 -13.37 -6.37
CA LEU A 3 0.68 -12.58 -6.02
C LEU A 3 0.29 -11.12 -5.89
N ILE A 4 0.89 -10.41 -4.93
CA ILE A 4 0.80 -8.97 -4.84
C ILE A 4 2.21 -8.39 -5.03
N SER A 5 2.35 -7.46 -5.94
CA SER A 5 3.56 -6.66 -6.08
C SER A 5 3.32 -5.25 -5.55
N CYS A 6 4.35 -4.68 -4.93
CA CYS A 6 4.26 -3.37 -4.29
C CYS A 6 5.38 -2.48 -4.81
N ASP A 7 5.00 -1.31 -5.32
CA ASP A 7 5.92 -0.21 -5.58
C ASP A 7 5.77 0.76 -4.41
N GLN A 8 6.66 0.65 -3.44
CA GLN A 8 6.51 1.28 -2.14
C GLN A 8 7.26 2.59 -2.02
N SER A 9 6.53 3.62 -1.54
CA SER A 9 7.14 4.81 -0.98
C SER A 9 6.43 5.13 0.34
N LEU A 10 6.99 6.05 1.14
CA LEU A 10 6.39 6.39 2.44
C LEU A 10 5.01 7.02 2.30
N SER A 11 4.82 7.87 1.29
CA SER A 11 3.57 8.60 1.10
C SER A 11 2.61 7.93 0.13
N SER A 12 3.06 6.94 -0.63
CA SER A 12 2.23 6.27 -1.62
C SER A 12 2.75 4.86 -1.87
N CYS A 13 1.88 3.89 -1.69
CA CYS A 13 2.19 2.49 -1.92
C CYS A 13 1.22 1.96 -2.97
N ALA A 14 1.72 1.58 -4.14
CA ALA A 14 0.91 1.03 -5.21
C ALA A 14 0.99 -0.50 -5.18
N LEU A 15 -0.16 -1.14 -5.00
CA LEU A 15 -0.29 -2.59 -5.00
C LEU A 15 -0.89 -3.05 -6.32
N THR A 16 -0.29 -4.06 -6.93
CA THR A 16 -0.85 -4.74 -8.10
C THR A 16 -1.13 -6.19 -7.76
N TYR A 17 -2.35 -6.63 -8.03
CA TYR A 17 -2.80 -8.00 -7.76
C TYR A 17 -2.68 -8.84 -9.02
N TRP A 18 -2.06 -10.00 -8.89
CA TRP A 18 -1.78 -10.90 -10.01
C TRP A 18 -2.37 -12.28 -9.73
N ILE A 19 -2.98 -12.86 -10.75
CA ILE A 19 -3.40 -14.28 -10.73
C ILE A 19 -2.76 -14.95 -11.93
N ASP A 20 -1.92 -15.95 -11.67
CA ASP A 20 -1.23 -16.75 -12.71
C ASP A 20 -0.49 -15.89 -13.73
N GLY A 21 0.19 -14.84 -13.25
CA GLY A 21 0.97 -13.95 -14.09
C GLY A 21 0.18 -12.87 -14.82
N VAL A 22 -1.13 -12.76 -14.57
CA VAL A 22 -2.00 -11.75 -15.18
C VAL A 22 -2.40 -10.73 -14.13
N PRO A 23 -2.19 -9.42 -14.37
CA PRO A 23 -2.67 -8.39 -13.43
C PRO A 23 -4.20 -8.29 -13.51
N VAL A 24 -4.85 -8.41 -12.34
CA VAL A 24 -6.31 -8.42 -12.26
C VAL A 24 -6.89 -7.21 -11.55
N ASP A 25 -6.10 -6.54 -10.70
CA ASP A 25 -6.56 -5.37 -9.95
C ASP A 25 -5.37 -4.55 -9.47
N LYS A 26 -5.66 -3.33 -9.00
CA LYS A 26 -4.66 -2.39 -8.53
C LYS A 26 -5.24 -1.52 -7.44
N GLU A 27 -4.43 -1.23 -6.41
CA GLU A 27 -4.83 -0.35 -5.33
C GLU A 27 -3.70 0.58 -4.93
N ILE A 28 -4.05 1.77 -4.39
CA ILE A 28 -3.07 2.73 -3.92
C ILE A 28 -3.38 3.10 -2.48
N ILE A 29 -2.38 2.94 -1.61
CA ILE A 29 -2.44 3.38 -0.22
C ILE A 29 -1.69 4.71 -0.14
N SER A 30 -2.39 5.81 0.14
CA SER A 30 -1.81 7.14 0.21
C SER A 30 -1.83 7.68 1.64
N THR A 31 -0.70 8.24 2.08
CA THR A 31 -0.57 8.89 3.37
C THR A 31 0.16 10.21 3.21
N VAL A 32 -0.09 11.17 4.12
CA VAL A 32 0.65 12.43 4.16
C VAL A 32 0.96 12.78 5.62
N ARG A 33 2.02 13.55 5.83
CA ARG A 33 2.35 14.08 7.15
C ARG A 33 1.57 15.38 7.39
N ALA A 34 1.28 15.67 8.66
CA ALA A 34 0.48 16.83 9.04
C ALA A 34 1.09 18.16 8.56
N GLU A 35 2.42 18.27 8.52
CA GLU A 35 3.12 19.46 8.07
C GLU A 35 3.25 19.60 6.56
N THR A 36 2.76 18.63 5.78
CA THR A 36 2.79 18.69 4.33
C THR A 36 1.79 19.72 3.82
N LYS A 37 2.25 20.68 3.01
CA LYS A 37 1.42 21.77 2.49
C LYS A 37 0.42 21.29 1.44
N ASN A 38 0.85 20.41 0.53
CA ASN A 38 0.03 19.90 -0.55
C ASN A 38 -0.43 18.48 -0.21
N LYS A 39 -1.56 18.37 0.48
CA LYS A 39 -2.13 17.09 0.83
C LYS A 39 -2.89 16.49 -0.34
N LYS A 40 -2.67 15.22 -0.63
CA LYS A 40 -3.42 14.50 -1.64
C LYS A 40 -4.86 14.28 -1.16
N LYS A 41 -5.81 14.33 -2.11
CA LYS A 41 -7.20 14.01 -1.80
C LYS A 41 -7.30 12.54 -1.33
N ASN A 42 -8.10 12.31 -0.30
CA ASN A 42 -8.32 10.98 0.28
C ASN A 42 -7.09 10.36 0.93
N SER A 43 -6.06 11.14 1.22
CA SER A 43 -4.90 10.65 1.95
C SER A 43 -5.15 10.68 3.46
N VAL A 44 -4.62 9.67 4.16
CA VAL A 44 -4.64 9.64 5.61
C VAL A 44 -3.50 10.48 6.15
N VAL A 45 -3.78 11.35 7.11
CA VAL A 45 -2.82 12.31 7.65
C VAL A 45 -2.19 11.76 8.92
N PHE A 46 -0.85 11.85 9.00
CA PHE A 46 -0.09 11.42 10.17
C PHE A 46 0.85 12.52 10.64
N SER A 47 0.94 12.70 11.96
CA SER A 47 1.87 13.65 12.57
C SER A 47 3.25 13.04 12.81
N ARG A 48 3.36 11.71 12.81
CA ARG A 48 4.62 11.00 13.05
C ARG A 48 4.88 9.96 11.96
N VAL A 49 6.13 9.88 11.52
CA VAL A 49 6.57 8.90 10.52
C VAL A 49 6.36 7.46 11.02
N THR A 50 6.61 7.21 12.32
CA THR A 50 6.41 5.87 12.91
C THR A 50 4.97 5.39 12.73
N ASN A 51 3.99 6.25 13.01
CA ASN A 51 2.58 5.90 12.83
C ASN A 51 2.20 5.73 11.36
N GLN A 52 2.80 6.51 10.48
CA GLN A 52 2.60 6.41 9.04
C GLN A 52 3.09 5.05 8.52
N ILE A 53 4.28 4.62 8.94
CA ILE A 53 4.83 3.31 8.57
C ILE A 53 3.97 2.18 9.09
N ALA A 54 3.53 2.26 10.35
CA ALA A 54 2.67 1.24 10.96
C ALA A 54 1.34 1.11 10.19
N TYR A 55 0.72 2.23 9.82
CA TYR A 55 -0.52 2.22 9.06
C TYR A 55 -0.34 1.54 7.70
N VAL A 56 0.71 1.91 6.94
CA VAL A 56 0.97 1.32 5.62
C VAL A 56 1.22 -0.17 5.75
N SER A 57 1.99 -0.60 6.74
CA SER A 57 2.26 -2.02 6.98
C SER A 57 1.00 -2.80 7.28
N ASP A 58 0.11 -2.26 8.13
CA ASP A 58 -1.16 -2.91 8.46
C ASP A 58 -2.06 -3.03 7.23
N GLN A 59 -2.12 -2.00 6.39
CA GLN A 59 -2.90 -2.04 5.16
C GLN A 59 -2.38 -3.10 4.20
N ILE A 60 -1.06 -3.22 4.06
CA ILE A 60 -0.44 -4.23 3.20
C ILE A 60 -0.81 -5.64 3.70
N VAL A 61 -0.69 -5.89 5.00
CA VAL A 61 -1.03 -7.20 5.58
C VAL A 61 -2.51 -7.53 5.35
N ASN A 62 -3.41 -6.55 5.54
CA ASN A 62 -4.83 -6.76 5.29
C ASN A 62 -5.10 -7.12 3.83
N HIS A 63 -4.48 -6.44 2.88
CA HIS A 63 -4.63 -6.74 1.46
C HIS A 63 -4.10 -8.13 1.10
N ILE A 64 -2.96 -8.53 1.68
CA ILE A 64 -2.42 -9.88 1.48
C ILE A 64 -3.40 -10.93 1.97
N ASN A 65 -3.98 -10.74 3.16
CA ASN A 65 -4.91 -11.68 3.74
C ASN A 65 -6.23 -11.74 2.96
N ASP A 66 -6.78 -10.59 2.58
CA ASP A 66 -8.05 -10.53 1.83
C ASP A 66 -7.95 -11.15 0.44
N PHE A 67 -6.82 -10.96 -0.23
CA PHE A 67 -6.57 -11.54 -1.54
C PHE A 67 -6.11 -13.00 -1.46
N GLU A 68 -5.70 -13.44 -0.27
CA GLU A 68 -5.08 -14.76 -0.05
C GLU A 68 -3.83 -14.93 -0.93
N ALA A 69 -2.99 -13.90 -0.96
CA ALA A 69 -1.78 -13.91 -1.77
C ALA A 69 -0.79 -14.96 -1.26
N GLU A 70 -0.25 -15.73 -2.17
CA GLU A 70 0.77 -16.74 -1.88
C GLU A 70 2.16 -16.12 -1.83
N LYS A 71 2.34 -14.96 -2.48
CA LYS A 71 3.62 -14.29 -2.59
C LYS A 71 3.44 -12.77 -2.57
N PHE A 72 4.38 -12.07 -1.94
CA PHE A 72 4.41 -10.61 -1.90
C PHE A 72 5.80 -10.14 -2.34
N ILE A 73 5.85 -9.24 -3.32
CA ILE A 73 7.10 -8.73 -3.88
C ILE A 73 7.13 -7.21 -3.75
N ILE A 74 8.23 -6.69 -3.21
CA ILE A 74 8.50 -5.24 -3.13
C ILE A 74 9.51 -4.89 -4.20
N THR A 75 9.17 -3.91 -5.01
CA THR A 75 10.05 -3.41 -6.07
C THR A 75 10.61 -2.03 -5.75
#